data_7fd158b9df664ed0c34341be31a7c9de
#
_entry.id   7fd158b9df664ed0c34341be31a7c9de
#
_cell.length_a   1.000
_cell.length_b   1.000
_cell.length_c   1.000
_cell.angle_alpha   90.00
_cell.angle_beta   90.00
_cell.angle_gamma   90.00
#
_symmetry.space_group_name_H-M   'P 1'
#
loop_
_entity.id
_entity.type
_entity.pdbx_description
1 polymer ?
#
loop_
_entity_poly.entity_id
_entity_poly.type
_entity_poly.pdbx_seq_one_letter_code
_entity_poly.pdbx_strand_id
1 'polypeptide(L)'
;MSENPYRPTVRTQAELERAWRHLMEPLGFGGHSLWLMFIEPDGRVLPHLTQIEDAVRPPTGEEEASFVEFLRHLRDRLGSGGRLVFLRSRPGRGGPNPDDLAWARSLYAACRAAGMETDVVHLATDDTLVPLPMDVALAEPA
;
A
#
# COMPACT_ATOMS: atom_id res chain seq x y z
N MET A 1 -10.52 29.57 -9.69
CA MET A 1 -9.28 28.83 -9.99
C MET A 1 -9.41 27.41 -9.44
N SER A 2 -9.27 26.44 -10.31
CA SER A 2 -9.36 25.07 -9.88
C SER A 2 -8.03 24.64 -9.28
N GLU A 3 -8.09 23.96 -8.14
CA GLU A 3 -6.91 23.35 -7.56
C GLU A 3 -6.72 22.00 -8.23
N ASN A 4 -5.50 21.75 -8.69
CA ASN A 4 -5.17 20.45 -9.25
C ASN A 4 -4.95 19.47 -8.11
N PRO A 5 -5.55 18.29 -8.17
CA PRO A 5 -5.24 17.27 -7.18
C PRO A 5 -3.76 16.88 -7.27
N TYR A 6 -3.22 16.43 -6.14
CA TYR A 6 -1.84 15.95 -6.13
C TYR A 6 -1.74 14.69 -7.00
N ARG A 7 -1.04 14.81 -8.12
CA ARG A 7 -0.85 13.71 -9.07
C ARG A 7 0.62 13.59 -9.45
N PRO A 8 1.43 13.04 -8.57
CA PRO A 8 2.83 12.85 -8.88
C PRO A 8 3.00 11.79 -9.97
N THR A 9 4.16 11.82 -10.63
CA THR A 9 4.57 10.76 -11.52
C THR A 9 5.46 9.81 -10.73
N VAL A 10 5.12 8.53 -10.73
CA VAL A 10 5.84 7.51 -9.95
C VAL A 10 6.33 6.43 -10.89
N ARG A 11 7.64 6.41 -11.14
CA ARG A 11 8.31 5.42 -11.98
C ARG A 11 9.41 4.67 -11.23
N THR A 12 9.81 5.16 -10.06
CA THR A 12 10.85 4.54 -9.25
C THR A 12 10.37 4.39 -7.81
N GLN A 13 11.06 3.52 -7.06
CA GLN A 13 10.75 3.35 -5.65
C GLN A 13 10.95 4.65 -4.86
N ALA A 14 11.99 5.42 -5.21
CA ALA A 14 12.24 6.70 -4.55
C ALA A 14 11.09 7.69 -4.79
N GLU A 15 10.55 7.71 -6.00
CA GLU A 15 9.40 8.56 -6.31
C GLU A 15 8.14 8.10 -5.57
N LEU A 16 7.95 6.80 -5.44
CA LEU A 16 6.83 6.25 -4.67
C LEU A 16 6.94 6.64 -3.20
N GLU A 17 8.11 6.49 -2.61
CA GLU A 17 8.33 6.89 -1.22
C GLU A 17 8.08 8.38 -1.02
N ARG A 18 8.51 9.20 -1.95
CA ARG A 18 8.28 10.65 -1.89
C ARG A 18 6.79 10.97 -1.94
N ALA A 19 6.03 10.26 -2.79
CA ALA A 19 4.59 10.45 -2.88
C ALA A 19 3.91 10.09 -1.57
N TRP A 20 4.30 8.95 -0.97
CA TRP A 20 3.75 8.55 0.32
C TRP A 20 4.10 9.57 1.42
N ARG A 21 5.34 10.07 1.45
CA ARG A 21 5.74 11.09 2.42
C ARG A 21 4.90 12.34 2.30
N HIS A 22 4.65 12.78 1.07
CA HIS A 22 3.82 13.95 0.84
C HIS A 22 2.42 13.77 1.41
N LEU A 23 1.84 12.59 1.27
CA LEU A 23 0.48 12.30 1.72
C LEU A 23 0.38 12.02 3.22
N MET A 24 1.43 11.47 3.81
CA MET A 24 1.40 11.00 5.20
C MET A 24 2.02 11.97 6.21
N GLU A 25 2.87 12.88 5.78
CA GLU A 25 3.50 13.82 6.69
C GLU A 25 2.60 15.01 6.99
N PRO A 26 2.61 15.53 8.22
CA PRO A 26 3.45 15.08 9.34
C PRO A 26 3.03 13.73 9.88
N LEU A 27 4.01 12.91 10.29
CA LEU A 27 3.76 11.58 10.81
C LEU A 27 3.09 11.66 12.19
N GLY A 28 2.36 10.61 12.53
CA GLY A 28 1.62 10.51 13.76
C GLY A 28 0.21 10.03 13.46
N PHE A 29 -0.14 8.87 13.98
CA PHE A 29 -1.40 8.22 13.60
C PHE A 29 -2.19 7.80 14.84
N GLY A 30 -3.49 8.08 14.83
CA GLY A 30 -4.38 7.71 15.92
C GLY A 30 -4.90 6.27 15.83
N GLY A 31 -4.68 5.61 14.70
CA GLY A 31 -5.18 4.25 14.50
C GLY A 31 -4.43 3.54 13.40
N HIS A 32 -4.88 2.32 13.10
CA HIS A 32 -4.30 1.45 12.08
C HIS A 32 -5.09 1.57 10.80
N SER A 33 -4.41 1.89 9.70
CA SER A 33 -5.05 2.06 8.39
C SER A 33 -4.23 1.42 7.29
N LEU A 34 -4.93 1.04 6.23
CA LEU A 34 -4.32 0.62 4.98
C LEU A 34 -4.70 1.64 3.92
N TRP A 35 -3.72 2.15 3.19
CA TRP A 35 -3.92 3.15 2.15
C TRP A 35 -3.59 2.54 0.80
N LEU A 36 -4.39 2.87 -0.21
CA LEU A 36 -4.24 2.36 -1.57
C LEU A 36 -4.22 3.52 -2.56
N MET A 37 -3.28 3.45 -3.52
CA MET A 37 -3.27 4.33 -4.69
C MET A 37 -3.11 3.47 -5.95
N PHE A 38 -3.70 3.92 -7.04
CA PHE A 38 -3.49 3.29 -8.35
C PHE A 38 -2.57 4.17 -9.18
N ILE A 39 -1.58 3.55 -9.81
CA ILE A 39 -0.63 4.22 -10.69
C ILE A 39 -0.92 3.75 -12.11
N GLU A 40 -1.20 4.70 -13.00
CA GLU A 40 -1.48 4.41 -14.41
C GLU A 40 -0.23 3.90 -15.13
N PRO A 41 -0.40 3.26 -16.30
CA PRO A 41 0.75 2.72 -17.03
C PRO A 41 1.84 3.76 -17.36
N ASP A 42 1.47 5.04 -17.48
CA ASP A 42 2.43 6.11 -17.74
C ASP A 42 3.13 6.63 -16.48
N GLY A 43 2.81 6.07 -15.31
CA GLY A 43 3.41 6.46 -14.04
C GLY A 43 2.62 7.51 -13.27
N ARG A 44 1.53 8.03 -13.81
CA ARG A 44 0.71 9.02 -13.11
C ARG A 44 -0.17 8.36 -12.06
N VAL A 45 -0.22 8.97 -10.88
CA VAL A 45 -1.09 8.48 -9.81
C VAL A 45 -2.52 8.98 -10.09
N LEU A 46 -3.50 8.07 -10.02
CA LEU A 46 -4.90 8.48 -10.07
C LEU A 46 -5.24 9.32 -8.83
N PRO A 47 -6.07 10.36 -8.97
CA PRO A 47 -6.35 11.28 -7.87
C PRO A 47 -7.34 10.72 -6.84
N HIS A 48 -7.27 9.44 -6.58
CA HIS A 48 -8.13 8.77 -5.61
C HIS A 48 -7.27 7.96 -4.64
N LEU A 49 -7.17 8.48 -3.42
CA LEU A 49 -6.50 7.79 -2.33
C LEU A 49 -7.58 7.10 -1.49
N THR A 50 -7.48 5.81 -1.34
CA THR A 50 -8.44 5.03 -0.56
C THR A 50 -7.84 4.68 0.78
N GLN A 51 -8.59 4.87 1.86
CA GLN A 51 -8.18 4.51 3.21
C GLN A 51 -9.12 3.45 3.75
N ILE A 52 -8.56 2.36 4.27
CA ILE A 52 -9.30 1.33 4.99
C ILE A 52 -8.90 1.47 6.45
N GLU A 53 -9.84 1.91 7.29
CA GLU A 53 -9.60 2.11 8.71
C GLU A 53 -9.69 0.81 9.50
N ASP A 54 -9.20 0.82 10.72
CA ASP A 54 -9.25 -0.32 11.64
C ASP A 54 -8.52 -1.57 11.12
N ALA A 55 -7.46 -1.35 10.33
CA ALA A 55 -6.61 -2.43 9.83
C ALA A 55 -5.61 -2.86 10.89
N VAL A 56 -6.13 -3.34 12.03
CA VAL A 56 -5.31 -3.64 13.21
C VAL A 56 -4.55 -4.94 13.02
N ARG A 57 -5.25 -6.03 12.73
CA ARG A 57 -4.65 -7.34 12.55
C ARG A 57 -4.60 -7.72 11.07
N PRO A 58 -3.64 -8.56 10.67
CA PRO A 58 -3.60 -9.05 9.30
C PRO A 58 -4.89 -9.77 8.92
N PRO A 59 -5.26 -9.77 7.63
CA PRO A 59 -6.51 -10.39 7.20
C PRO A 59 -6.48 -11.92 7.41
N THR A 60 -7.65 -12.46 7.72
CA THR A 60 -7.85 -13.91 7.75
C THR A 60 -7.90 -14.43 6.33
N GLY A 61 -7.91 -15.77 6.16
CA GLY A 61 -8.02 -16.38 4.84
C GLY A 61 -9.28 -15.96 4.10
N GLU A 62 -10.40 -15.82 4.81
CA GLU A 62 -11.66 -15.40 4.24
C GLU A 62 -11.63 -13.93 3.82
N GLU A 63 -11.06 -13.08 4.66
CA GLU A 63 -10.88 -11.67 4.35
C GLU A 63 -9.93 -11.48 3.16
N GLU A 64 -8.87 -12.27 3.11
CA GLU A 64 -7.93 -12.23 2.00
C GLU A 64 -8.59 -12.64 0.69
N ALA A 65 -9.43 -13.68 0.71
CA ALA A 65 -10.18 -14.11 -0.48
C ALA A 65 -11.10 -13.00 -0.98
N SER A 66 -11.79 -12.31 -0.07
CA SER A 66 -12.65 -11.18 -0.42
C SER A 66 -11.84 -10.03 -1.02
N PHE A 67 -10.65 -9.79 -0.49
CA PHE A 67 -9.77 -8.75 -1.01
C PHE A 67 -9.28 -9.09 -2.42
N VAL A 68 -8.96 -10.35 -2.67
CA VAL A 68 -8.57 -10.81 -4.02
C VAL A 68 -9.70 -10.54 -5.02
N GLU A 69 -10.94 -10.83 -4.66
CA GLU A 69 -12.08 -10.54 -5.53
C GLU A 69 -12.23 -9.04 -5.81
N PHE A 70 -12.04 -8.22 -4.78
CA PHE A 70 -12.03 -6.76 -4.94
C PHE A 70 -10.95 -6.33 -5.93
N LEU A 71 -9.73 -6.88 -5.80
CA LEU A 71 -8.63 -6.54 -6.70
C LEU A 71 -8.89 -6.97 -8.13
N ARG A 72 -9.54 -8.12 -8.32
CA ARG A 72 -9.93 -8.57 -9.66
C ARG A 72 -10.89 -7.62 -10.32
N HIS A 73 -11.92 -7.18 -9.58
CA HIS A 73 -12.86 -6.19 -10.09
C HIS A 73 -12.18 -4.88 -10.43
N LEU A 74 -11.26 -4.44 -9.57
CA LEU A 74 -10.52 -3.20 -9.78
C LEU A 74 -9.66 -3.31 -11.04
N ARG A 75 -8.97 -4.42 -11.21
CA ARG A 75 -8.14 -4.67 -12.41
C ARG A 75 -8.99 -4.62 -13.68
N ASP A 76 -10.16 -5.27 -13.65
CA ASP A 76 -11.05 -5.31 -14.82
C ASP A 76 -11.58 -3.93 -15.18
N ARG A 77 -11.79 -3.07 -14.19
CA ARG A 77 -12.29 -1.71 -14.43
C ARG A 77 -11.20 -0.75 -14.87
N LEU A 78 -9.97 -0.91 -14.37
CA LEU A 78 -8.88 0.01 -14.64
C LEU A 78 -8.03 -0.40 -15.83
N GLY A 79 -8.21 -1.62 -16.34
CA GLY A 79 -7.43 -2.12 -17.46
C GLY A 79 -6.07 -2.63 -17.05
N SER A 80 -5.29 -3.07 -18.06
CA SER A 80 -3.97 -3.65 -17.83
C SER A 80 -2.87 -2.59 -17.87
N GLY A 81 -1.73 -2.92 -17.29
CA GLY A 81 -0.53 -2.09 -17.35
C GLY A 81 -0.35 -1.11 -16.22
N GLY A 82 -1.38 -0.90 -15.42
CA GLY A 82 -1.27 -0.10 -14.21
C GLY A 82 -0.90 -0.95 -13.01
N ARG A 83 -0.64 -0.31 -11.88
CA ARG A 83 -0.30 -1.03 -10.67
C ARG A 83 -0.93 -0.38 -9.45
N LEU A 84 -1.20 -1.19 -8.44
CA LEU A 84 -1.78 -0.74 -7.18
C LEU A 84 -0.68 -0.74 -6.13
N VAL A 85 -0.62 0.32 -5.34
CA VAL A 85 0.39 0.47 -4.30
C VAL A 85 -0.26 0.66 -2.94
N PHE A 86 0.41 0.19 -1.89
CA PHE A 86 -0.14 0.14 -0.55
C PHE A 86 0.81 0.76 0.47
N LEU A 87 0.21 1.36 1.49
CA LEU A 87 0.93 1.79 2.68
C LEU A 87 0.08 1.44 3.90
N ARG A 88 0.71 0.83 4.90
CA ARG A 88 0.11 0.62 6.21
C ARG A 88 0.57 1.74 7.15
N SER A 89 -0.37 2.40 7.82
CA SER A 89 -0.03 3.40 8.81
C SER A 89 -0.55 2.96 10.18
N ARG A 90 0.21 3.24 11.23
CA ARG A 90 -0.16 2.90 12.60
C ARG A 90 0.60 3.74 13.61
N PRO A 91 0.07 3.87 14.84
CA PRO A 91 0.85 4.49 15.93
C PRO A 91 1.99 3.57 16.35
N GLY A 92 2.92 4.12 17.11
CA GLY A 92 4.07 3.38 17.63
C GLY A 92 5.35 3.74 16.93
N ARG A 93 6.44 3.23 17.48
CA ARG A 93 7.81 3.51 17.02
C ARG A 93 8.60 2.22 16.90
N GLY A 94 9.80 2.29 16.38
CA GLY A 94 10.71 1.16 16.37
C GLY A 94 10.74 0.34 15.11
N GLY A 95 10.14 0.83 14.04
CA GLY A 95 10.19 0.16 12.73
C GLY A 95 9.19 -0.99 12.60
N PRO A 96 9.35 -1.83 11.58
CA PRO A 96 8.40 -2.91 11.28
C PRO A 96 8.30 -3.95 12.39
N ASN A 97 7.08 -4.35 12.69
CA ASN A 97 6.80 -5.45 13.62
C ASN A 97 6.24 -6.67 12.85
N PRO A 98 6.03 -7.83 13.53
CA PRO A 98 5.52 -9.01 12.84
C PRO A 98 4.19 -8.81 12.13
N ASP A 99 3.28 -8.01 12.68
CA ASP A 99 2.00 -7.73 12.04
C ASP A 99 2.17 -6.91 10.76
N ASP A 100 3.10 -5.97 10.76
CA ASP A 100 3.40 -5.19 9.57
C ASP A 100 3.89 -6.08 8.44
N LEU A 101 4.78 -7.02 8.76
CA LEU A 101 5.30 -7.97 7.77
C LEU A 101 4.21 -8.93 7.29
N ALA A 102 3.33 -9.36 8.18
CA ALA A 102 2.20 -10.22 7.81
C ALA A 102 1.23 -9.49 6.87
N TRP A 103 0.97 -8.21 7.13
CA TRP A 103 0.17 -7.39 6.23
C TRP A 103 0.81 -7.30 4.85
N ALA A 104 2.11 -7.03 4.79
CA ALA A 104 2.81 -6.95 3.51
C ALA A 104 2.74 -8.26 2.74
N ARG A 105 2.97 -9.40 3.42
CA ARG A 105 2.85 -10.72 2.78
C ARG A 105 1.47 -10.94 2.20
N SER A 106 0.42 -10.61 2.96
CA SER A 106 -0.96 -10.75 2.50
C SER A 106 -1.24 -9.90 1.27
N LEU A 107 -0.75 -8.67 1.26
CA LEU A 107 -0.96 -7.75 0.14
C LEU A 107 -0.24 -8.25 -1.12
N TYR A 108 0.99 -8.69 -0.99
CA TYR A 108 1.73 -9.25 -2.13
C TYR A 108 1.05 -10.52 -2.67
N ALA A 109 0.61 -11.40 -1.77
CA ALA A 109 -0.07 -12.63 -2.17
C ALA A 109 -1.41 -12.34 -2.86
N ALA A 110 -2.17 -11.40 -2.33
CA ALA A 110 -3.46 -11.04 -2.90
C ALA A 110 -3.31 -10.44 -4.30
N CYS A 111 -2.32 -9.57 -4.49
CA CYS A 111 -2.07 -9.00 -5.81
C CYS A 111 -1.65 -10.07 -6.81
N ARG A 112 -0.79 -11.00 -6.40
CA ARG A 112 -0.40 -12.12 -7.25
C ARG A 112 -1.61 -12.96 -7.65
N ALA A 113 -2.46 -13.30 -6.68
CA ALA A 113 -3.66 -14.12 -6.94
C ALA A 113 -4.65 -13.41 -7.86
N ALA A 114 -4.74 -12.10 -7.77
CA ALA A 114 -5.66 -11.31 -8.59
C ALA A 114 -5.08 -10.93 -9.95
N GLY A 115 -3.79 -11.16 -10.17
CA GLY A 115 -3.12 -10.70 -11.39
C GLY A 115 -2.93 -9.20 -11.45
N MET A 116 -2.82 -8.56 -10.28
CA MET A 116 -2.64 -7.10 -10.17
C MET A 116 -1.16 -6.81 -9.91
N GLU A 117 -0.57 -5.93 -10.73
CA GLU A 117 0.79 -5.47 -10.49
C GLU A 117 0.82 -4.57 -9.27
N THR A 118 1.88 -4.67 -8.48
CA THR A 118 2.10 -3.82 -7.31
C THR A 118 3.58 -3.48 -7.17
N ASP A 119 3.85 -2.38 -6.47
CA ASP A 119 5.21 -2.01 -6.09
C ASP A 119 5.42 -2.35 -4.61
N VAL A 120 6.55 -1.92 -4.06
CA VAL A 120 6.90 -2.21 -2.68
C VAL A 120 5.85 -1.61 -1.72
N VAL A 121 5.40 -2.42 -0.76
CA VAL A 121 4.51 -1.96 0.30
C VAL A 121 5.31 -1.09 1.27
N HIS A 122 4.71 0.00 1.73
CA HIS A 122 5.36 0.90 2.69
C HIS A 122 4.66 0.86 4.05
N LEU A 123 5.40 1.23 5.07
CA LEU A 123 4.92 1.37 6.44
C LEU A 123 5.20 2.77 6.93
N ALA A 124 4.18 3.43 7.48
CA ALA A 124 4.33 4.71 8.17
C ALA A 124 3.96 4.54 9.63
N THR A 125 4.86 4.96 10.52
CA THR A 125 4.64 4.93 11.97
C THR A 125 4.76 6.35 12.51
N ASP A 126 4.76 6.51 13.82
CA ASP A 126 4.88 7.85 14.43
C ASP A 126 6.21 8.53 14.11
N ASP A 127 7.25 7.76 13.79
CA ASP A 127 8.59 8.31 13.59
C ASP A 127 9.27 7.88 12.28
N THR A 128 8.69 6.94 11.52
CA THR A 128 9.35 6.45 10.30
C THR A 128 8.38 6.23 9.14
N LEU A 129 8.90 6.30 7.94
CA LEU A 129 8.23 5.84 6.73
C LEU A 129 9.26 5.02 5.97
N VAL A 130 9.02 3.71 5.88
CA VAL A 130 10.00 2.77 5.35
C VAL A 130 9.35 1.77 4.41
N PRO A 131 10.11 1.21 3.44
CA PRO A 131 9.60 0.15 2.59
C PRO A 131 9.59 -1.19 3.32
N LEU A 132 8.66 -2.06 2.89
CA LEU A 132 8.60 -3.46 3.34
C LEU A 132 8.76 -4.34 2.09
N PRO A 133 10.00 -4.48 1.56
CA PRO A 133 10.20 -5.24 0.33
C PRO A 133 9.76 -6.70 0.45
N MET A 134 9.42 -7.29 -0.70
CA MET A 134 8.92 -8.66 -0.73
C MET A 134 9.89 -9.67 -0.11
N ASP A 135 11.19 -9.50 -0.34
CA ASP A 135 12.19 -10.40 0.23
C ASP A 135 12.25 -10.34 1.76
N VAL A 136 12.00 -9.17 2.33
CA VAL A 136 11.93 -8.99 3.79
C VAL A 136 10.61 -9.53 4.33
N ALA A 137 9.50 -9.21 3.67
CA ALA A 137 8.16 -9.62 4.12
C ALA A 137 7.98 -11.13 4.03
N LEU A 138 8.59 -11.78 3.03
CA LEU A 138 8.47 -13.22 2.82
C LEU A 138 9.60 -14.02 3.47
N ALA A 139 10.56 -13.35 4.12
CA ALA A 139 11.63 -14.05 4.82
C ALA A 139 11.06 -14.84 5.98
N GLU A 140 11.50 -16.10 6.10
CA GLU A 140 11.08 -16.92 7.22
C GLU A 140 11.79 -16.45 8.50
N PRO A 141 11.08 -16.43 9.62
CA PRO A 141 11.74 -16.12 10.89
C PRO A 141 12.79 -17.20 11.21
N ALA A 142 13.92 -16.74 11.70
CA ALA A 142 15.02 -17.63 12.07
C ALA A 142 14.64 -18.49 13.28
#